data_0cceb6925b8f05650ff231f05322cfca
#
_entry.id   0cceb6925b8f05650ff231f05322cfca
#
_cell.length_a   1.000
_cell.length_b   1.000
_cell.length_c   1.000
_cell.angle_alpha   90.00
_cell.angle_beta   90.00
_cell.angle_gamma   90.00
#
_symmetry.space_group_name_H-M   'P 1'
#
loop_
_entity.id
_entity.type
_entity.pdbx_description
1 polymer ?
#
loop_
_entity_poly.entity_id
_entity_poly.type
_entity_poly.pdbx_seq_one_letter_code
_entity_poly.pdbx_strand_id
1 'polypeptide(L)'
;MYEFSMTPHQVPEIKTKHRKICTKLPVPESLPIIERLRKFEPCSMEDQLLAVWDKAIDYQIFDKWGNVWIDMSSGIFVTNTGHGNPEMVAALQKMLDRPMLSSYYYPLEERGLLAEQLVKMAPKGMDKAFLLSTGSETTECALKLCRMHGLKERKDKLGMISFGGAFHGKTLGAQTMAGKPSGWEWIGRLDPYIYHLPCPTDAFEDMAQIFDEAKGRALFARDIKALADSGVDLDTIAGAIFEPYQGWAALFYPIGYIKALREFLNAHNALLVSDEVQAGFGRTGKLFGYEYYGVDVDIICCGKAVSGALPLSAVLSRKEILDVSSSLNSTHGGSPLPVVSALANLHYLGEHNLVAEAKRKEKIVRAKFEEMQRRFPERICSIHGFGLAFAAVVIKPGTKELDVDFVDRVIERAYEKGVMSIRTITGTIKIGPPLTIPDEALIEAMDVLIESMDEIVHEE
;
A
#
# COMPACT_ATOMS: atom_id res chain seq x y z
N MET A 1 -22.65 -7.55 2.06
CA MET A 1 -21.56 -6.75 1.40
C MET A 1 -22.27 -5.64 0.65
N TYR A 2 -21.84 -4.39 0.80
CA TYR A 2 -22.43 -3.26 0.10
C TYR A 2 -22.25 -3.41 -1.42
N GLU A 3 -23.31 -3.24 -2.18
CA GLU A 3 -23.26 -3.29 -3.66
C GLU A 3 -23.59 -1.90 -4.20
N PHE A 4 -22.71 -1.36 -5.02
CA PHE A 4 -22.97 -0.12 -5.74
C PHE A 4 -24.11 -0.32 -6.75
N SER A 5 -25.07 0.60 -6.76
CA SER A 5 -26.25 0.47 -7.61
C SER A 5 -25.90 0.52 -9.11
N MET A 6 -26.35 -0.47 -9.85
CA MET A 6 -26.30 -0.50 -11.32
C MET A 6 -27.42 0.35 -11.97
N THR A 7 -28.30 0.94 -11.19
CA THR A 7 -29.41 1.74 -11.71
C THR A 7 -28.97 3.18 -11.89
N PRO A 8 -28.87 3.70 -13.14
CA PRO A 8 -28.51 5.09 -13.38
C PRO A 8 -29.51 6.07 -12.75
N HIS A 9 -29.03 6.96 -11.93
CA HIS A 9 -29.86 8.00 -11.33
C HIS A 9 -29.26 9.39 -11.56
N GLN A 10 -30.11 10.42 -11.41
CA GLN A 10 -29.67 11.79 -11.57
C GLN A 10 -28.85 12.22 -10.36
N VAL A 11 -27.68 12.77 -10.61
CA VAL A 11 -26.82 13.39 -9.59
C VAL A 11 -26.69 14.89 -9.87
N PRO A 12 -26.32 15.71 -8.89
CA PRO A 12 -26.07 17.13 -9.10
C PRO A 12 -24.99 17.37 -10.15
N GLU A 13 -25.23 18.32 -11.05
CA GLU A 13 -24.20 18.75 -12.00
C GLU A 13 -23.07 19.47 -11.25
N ILE A 14 -21.83 19.05 -11.49
CA ILE A 14 -20.63 19.58 -10.86
C ILE A 14 -19.69 20.09 -11.94
N LYS A 15 -19.15 21.28 -11.75
CA LYS A 15 -18.13 21.85 -12.62
C LYS A 15 -17.21 22.78 -11.83
N THR A 16 -16.04 22.27 -11.49
CA THR A 16 -14.95 23.04 -10.89
C THR A 16 -13.71 23.02 -11.79
N LYS A 17 -12.59 23.54 -11.31
CA LYS A 17 -11.29 23.41 -11.97
C LYS A 17 -10.80 21.95 -11.98
N HIS A 18 -11.15 21.17 -10.94
CA HIS A 18 -10.53 19.88 -10.64
C HIS A 18 -11.45 18.67 -10.89
N ARG A 19 -12.78 18.86 -10.92
CA ARG A 19 -13.77 17.78 -11.12
C ARG A 19 -14.97 18.26 -11.94
N LYS A 20 -15.61 17.31 -12.61
CA LYS A 20 -16.81 17.57 -13.39
C LYS A 20 -17.70 16.34 -13.40
N ILE A 21 -18.97 16.50 -13.04
CA ILE A 21 -20.01 15.49 -13.20
C ILE A 21 -21.13 16.11 -14.05
N CYS A 22 -21.44 15.50 -15.18
CA CYS A 22 -22.40 16.05 -16.15
C CYS A 22 -23.36 14.99 -16.73
N THR A 23 -23.34 13.77 -16.17
CA THR A 23 -24.21 12.66 -16.60
C THR A 23 -24.94 12.08 -15.40
N LYS A 24 -25.88 11.16 -15.65
CA LYS A 24 -26.34 10.22 -14.63
C LYS A 24 -25.19 9.32 -14.20
N LEU A 25 -25.24 8.80 -12.96
CA LEU A 25 -24.29 7.82 -12.46
C LEU A 25 -25.03 6.58 -11.91
N PRO A 26 -24.51 5.35 -12.14
CA PRO A 26 -23.48 5.09 -13.17
C PRO A 26 -23.94 5.53 -14.55
N VAL A 27 -23.00 5.85 -15.43
CA VAL A 27 -23.32 6.33 -16.78
C VAL A 27 -24.10 5.23 -17.53
N PRO A 28 -25.30 5.51 -18.10
CA PRO A 28 -26.09 4.46 -18.76
C PRO A 28 -25.33 3.71 -19.83
N GLU A 29 -24.53 4.42 -20.64
CA GLU A 29 -23.74 3.85 -21.72
C GLU A 29 -22.54 3.03 -21.23
N SER A 30 -22.15 3.16 -19.95
CA SER A 30 -21.09 2.35 -19.34
C SER A 30 -21.57 0.96 -18.90
N LEU A 31 -22.86 0.78 -18.66
CA LEU A 31 -23.43 -0.45 -18.13
C LEU A 31 -23.06 -1.71 -18.94
N PRO A 32 -23.10 -1.72 -20.29
CA PRO A 32 -22.69 -2.90 -21.06
C PRO A 32 -21.21 -3.27 -20.87
N ILE A 33 -20.35 -2.29 -20.52
CA ILE A 33 -18.93 -2.52 -20.24
C ILE A 33 -18.80 -3.20 -18.88
N ILE A 34 -19.49 -2.67 -17.86
CA ILE A 34 -19.49 -3.23 -16.49
C ILE A 34 -20.09 -4.64 -16.48
N GLU A 35 -21.21 -4.85 -17.18
CA GLU A 35 -21.83 -6.19 -17.33
C GLU A 35 -20.87 -7.18 -18.01
N ARG A 36 -20.08 -6.73 -18.99
CA ARG A 36 -19.06 -7.57 -19.64
C ARG A 36 -17.97 -7.97 -18.67
N LEU A 37 -17.47 -7.04 -17.83
CA LEU A 37 -16.49 -7.33 -16.78
C LEU A 37 -17.07 -8.33 -15.78
N ARG A 38 -18.27 -8.08 -15.25
CA ARG A 38 -18.97 -8.99 -14.32
C ARG A 38 -19.20 -10.40 -14.90
N LYS A 39 -19.40 -10.50 -16.22
CA LYS A 39 -19.60 -11.78 -16.89
C LYS A 39 -18.32 -12.59 -17.07
N PHE A 40 -17.17 -11.93 -17.26
CA PHE A 40 -15.94 -12.60 -17.69
C PHE A 40 -14.80 -12.53 -16.69
N GLU A 41 -14.87 -11.65 -15.69
CA GLU A 41 -13.95 -11.60 -14.57
C GLU A 41 -14.56 -12.24 -13.32
N PRO A 42 -13.75 -12.71 -12.37
CA PRO A 42 -14.26 -13.24 -11.10
C PRO A 42 -14.91 -12.14 -10.26
N CYS A 43 -15.96 -12.48 -9.50
CA CYS A 43 -16.68 -11.54 -8.64
C CYS A 43 -15.79 -10.78 -7.64
N SER A 44 -14.61 -11.29 -7.33
CA SER A 44 -13.61 -10.59 -6.50
C SER A 44 -13.05 -9.30 -7.14
N MET A 45 -13.36 -9.03 -8.39
CA MET A 45 -12.98 -7.79 -9.12
C MET A 45 -14.13 -6.77 -9.17
N GLU A 46 -15.29 -7.08 -8.60
CA GLU A 46 -16.51 -6.24 -8.70
C GLU A 46 -16.66 -5.19 -7.58
N ASP A 47 -15.76 -5.19 -6.60
CA ASP A 47 -15.89 -4.41 -5.36
C ASP A 47 -15.53 -2.92 -5.48
N GLN A 48 -15.47 -2.35 -6.68
CA GLN A 48 -15.04 -0.97 -6.90
C GLN A 48 -16.18 -0.08 -7.43
N LEU A 49 -15.98 1.25 -7.31
CA LEU A 49 -16.86 2.27 -7.87
C LEU A 49 -17.09 2.06 -9.37
N LEU A 50 -18.30 2.31 -9.85
CA LEU A 50 -18.74 1.99 -11.21
C LEU A 50 -18.32 3.03 -12.27
N ALA A 51 -17.14 3.62 -12.15
CA ALA A 51 -16.56 4.52 -13.15
C ALA A 51 -15.78 3.73 -14.20
N VAL A 52 -16.14 3.87 -15.47
CA VAL A 52 -15.37 3.30 -16.59
C VAL A 52 -14.33 4.32 -17.04
N TRP A 53 -13.07 4.06 -16.74
CA TRP A 53 -11.97 4.95 -17.07
C TRP A 53 -11.66 4.92 -18.57
N ASP A 54 -11.49 6.09 -19.17
CA ASP A 54 -11.01 6.27 -20.55
C ASP A 54 -9.54 6.71 -20.56
N LYS A 55 -9.22 7.69 -19.71
CA LYS A 55 -7.85 8.17 -19.50
C LYS A 55 -7.66 8.67 -18.08
N ALA A 56 -6.42 8.78 -17.67
CA ALA A 56 -6.06 9.36 -16.39
C ALA A 56 -4.84 10.28 -16.56
N ILE A 57 -4.87 11.46 -15.98
CA ILE A 57 -3.83 12.48 -16.10
C ILE A 57 -3.56 13.07 -14.74
N ASP A 58 -2.34 12.93 -14.27
CA ASP A 58 -1.88 13.41 -12.95
C ASP A 58 -2.78 12.87 -11.81
N TYR A 59 -3.65 13.68 -11.24
CA TYR A 59 -4.58 13.32 -10.17
C TYR A 59 -6.03 13.17 -10.64
N GLN A 60 -6.27 13.20 -11.93
CA GLN A 60 -7.62 13.20 -12.50
C GLN A 60 -7.90 11.96 -13.34
N ILE A 61 -9.11 11.41 -13.16
CA ILE A 61 -9.68 10.32 -13.94
C ILE A 61 -10.77 10.88 -14.84
N PHE A 62 -10.77 10.44 -16.08
CA PHE A 62 -11.74 10.86 -17.11
C PHE A 62 -12.46 9.65 -17.67
N ASP A 63 -13.77 9.77 -17.84
CA ASP A 63 -14.54 8.83 -18.66
C ASP A 63 -14.75 9.36 -20.09
N LYS A 64 -15.43 8.58 -20.93
CA LYS A 64 -15.76 8.96 -22.30
C LYS A 64 -16.92 9.93 -22.41
N TRP A 65 -17.66 10.14 -21.32
CA TRP A 65 -18.92 10.88 -21.33
C TRP A 65 -18.80 12.29 -20.73
N GLY A 66 -17.58 12.66 -20.38
CA GLY A 66 -17.22 14.01 -19.98
C GLY A 66 -17.18 14.24 -18.49
N ASN A 67 -17.30 13.18 -17.69
CA ASN A 67 -17.06 13.27 -16.24
C ASN A 67 -15.57 13.27 -15.93
N VAL A 68 -15.21 13.96 -14.85
CA VAL A 68 -13.85 14.06 -14.32
C VAL A 68 -13.88 13.93 -12.81
N TRP A 69 -13.10 13.01 -12.29
CA TRP A 69 -12.95 12.79 -10.86
C TRP A 69 -11.55 13.14 -10.38
N ILE A 70 -11.46 13.66 -9.15
CA ILE A 70 -10.19 13.70 -8.40
C ILE A 70 -9.93 12.30 -7.86
N ASP A 71 -8.76 11.74 -8.17
CA ASP A 71 -8.33 10.44 -7.65
C ASP A 71 -7.60 10.59 -6.30
N MET A 72 -8.22 10.08 -5.24
CA MET A 72 -7.64 10.00 -3.90
C MET A 72 -7.05 8.63 -3.59
N SER A 73 -6.81 7.79 -4.62
CA SER A 73 -6.33 6.41 -4.47
C SER A 73 -4.97 6.13 -5.11
N SER A 74 -4.54 6.91 -6.10
CA SER A 74 -3.37 6.62 -6.96
C SER A 74 -3.42 5.22 -7.60
N GLY A 75 -4.61 4.74 -7.98
CA GLY A 75 -4.76 3.35 -8.43
C GLY A 75 -4.30 2.33 -7.38
N ILE A 76 -4.66 2.56 -6.13
CA ILE A 76 -4.23 1.83 -4.92
C ILE A 76 -2.71 1.94 -4.70
N PHE A 77 -2.25 3.20 -4.56
CA PHE A 77 -0.86 3.57 -4.23
C PHE A 77 0.19 3.20 -5.29
N VAL A 78 -0.19 3.15 -6.57
CA VAL A 78 0.72 2.84 -7.69
C VAL A 78 1.30 4.12 -8.29
N THR A 79 0.44 5.10 -8.65
CA THR A 79 0.82 6.27 -9.44
C THR A 79 1.26 7.45 -8.57
N ASN A 80 2.32 7.24 -7.77
CA ASN A 80 2.83 8.29 -6.89
C ASN A 80 3.25 9.57 -7.64
N THR A 81 3.78 9.43 -8.85
CA THR A 81 4.21 10.54 -9.71
C THR A 81 3.13 11.05 -10.66
N GLY A 82 1.87 10.70 -10.39
CA GLY A 82 0.73 11.07 -11.22
C GLY A 82 0.42 10.08 -12.34
N HIS A 83 -0.85 10.00 -12.70
CA HIS A 83 -1.30 9.20 -13.84
C HIS A 83 -0.78 9.78 -15.15
N GLY A 84 -0.44 8.90 -16.10
CA GLY A 84 -0.04 9.33 -17.45
C GLY A 84 1.14 10.31 -17.43
N ASN A 85 2.07 10.16 -16.47
CA ASN A 85 3.22 11.04 -16.32
C ASN A 85 3.97 11.18 -17.66
N PRO A 86 4.18 12.41 -18.17
CA PRO A 86 4.71 12.61 -19.53
C PRO A 86 6.14 12.08 -19.72
N GLU A 87 6.98 12.11 -18.69
CA GLU A 87 8.33 11.53 -18.77
C GLU A 87 8.30 10.01 -18.89
N MET A 88 7.41 9.36 -18.12
CA MET A 88 7.21 7.91 -18.23
C MET A 88 6.66 7.52 -19.60
N VAL A 89 5.66 8.27 -20.11
CA VAL A 89 5.09 8.04 -21.45
C VAL A 89 6.16 8.18 -22.52
N ALA A 90 6.99 9.23 -22.47
CA ALA A 90 8.08 9.45 -23.40
C ALA A 90 9.16 8.32 -23.34
N ALA A 91 9.50 7.85 -22.14
CA ALA A 91 10.44 6.73 -21.97
C ALA A 91 9.90 5.43 -22.56
N LEU A 92 8.61 5.16 -22.39
CA LEU A 92 7.93 4.00 -22.98
C LEU A 92 7.89 4.09 -24.50
N GLN A 93 7.54 5.25 -25.06
CA GLN A 93 7.55 5.48 -26.52
C GLN A 93 8.93 5.24 -27.11
N LYS A 94 9.98 5.81 -26.50
CA LYS A 94 11.36 5.60 -26.92
C LYS A 94 11.78 4.12 -26.91
N MET A 95 11.31 3.35 -25.92
CA MET A 95 11.57 1.90 -25.87
C MET A 95 10.81 1.16 -26.97
N LEU A 96 9.57 1.55 -27.26
CA LEU A 96 8.77 0.96 -28.36
C LEU A 96 9.37 1.24 -29.75
N ASP A 97 10.02 2.39 -29.94
CA ASP A 97 10.74 2.71 -31.18
C ASP A 97 11.95 1.78 -31.40
N ARG A 98 12.49 1.19 -30.35
CA ARG A 98 13.57 0.19 -30.39
C ARG A 98 13.10 -1.26 -30.45
N PRO A 99 11.87 -1.57 -30.66
CA PRO A 99 11.02 -2.74 -30.48
C PRO A 99 11.57 -3.86 -29.56
N MET A 100 11.97 -3.51 -28.34
CA MET A 100 12.44 -4.44 -27.33
C MET A 100 11.37 -4.67 -26.26
N LEU A 101 10.59 -5.75 -26.38
CA LEU A 101 9.46 -6.05 -25.50
C LEU A 101 9.78 -7.06 -24.39
N SER A 102 10.78 -7.92 -24.62
CA SER A 102 11.18 -8.95 -23.65
C SER A 102 12.68 -9.17 -23.72
N SER A 103 13.33 -9.40 -22.60
CA SER A 103 14.76 -9.70 -22.52
C SER A 103 15.06 -10.94 -21.66
N TYR A 104 14.05 -11.49 -20.95
CA TYR A 104 14.28 -12.50 -19.93
C TYR A 104 15.33 -11.98 -18.94
N TYR A 105 16.36 -12.73 -18.56
CA TYR A 105 17.48 -12.21 -17.78
C TYR A 105 18.78 -12.01 -18.60
N TYR A 106 18.66 -11.96 -19.94
CA TYR A 106 19.80 -11.52 -20.77
C TYR A 106 20.20 -10.08 -20.38
N PRO A 107 21.49 -9.73 -20.51
CA PRO A 107 21.94 -8.39 -20.19
C PRO A 107 21.16 -7.31 -20.94
N LEU A 108 20.61 -6.37 -20.19
CA LEU A 108 19.92 -5.19 -20.68
C LEU A 108 20.45 -3.97 -19.92
N GLU A 109 20.90 -2.95 -20.65
CA GLU A 109 21.50 -1.75 -20.07
C GLU A 109 20.58 -1.07 -19.07
N GLU A 110 19.34 -0.83 -19.45
CA GLU A 110 18.34 -0.15 -18.59
C GLU A 110 18.05 -0.93 -17.31
N ARG A 111 18.10 -2.27 -17.37
CA ARG A 111 17.96 -3.11 -16.17
C ARG A 111 19.14 -2.91 -15.22
N GLY A 112 20.34 -2.78 -15.73
CA GLY A 112 21.52 -2.46 -14.94
C GLY A 112 21.42 -1.07 -14.31
N LEU A 113 21.02 -0.07 -15.08
CA LEU A 113 20.80 1.30 -14.59
C LEU A 113 19.72 1.36 -13.51
N LEU A 114 18.62 0.63 -13.66
CA LEU A 114 17.57 0.58 -12.62
C LEU A 114 18.05 -0.07 -11.34
N ALA A 115 18.77 -1.20 -11.45
CA ALA A 115 19.35 -1.87 -10.28
C ALA A 115 20.32 -0.94 -9.53
N GLU A 116 21.18 -0.23 -10.26
CA GLU A 116 22.11 0.75 -9.70
C GLU A 116 21.35 1.90 -9.02
N GLN A 117 20.31 2.45 -9.65
CA GLN A 117 19.51 3.54 -9.08
C GLN A 117 18.79 3.10 -7.79
N LEU A 118 18.20 1.92 -7.77
CA LEU A 118 17.54 1.37 -6.59
C LEU A 118 18.55 1.17 -5.43
N VAL A 119 19.73 0.66 -5.73
CA VAL A 119 20.80 0.51 -4.73
C VAL A 119 21.27 1.88 -4.20
N LYS A 120 21.40 2.90 -5.04
CA LYS A 120 21.76 4.26 -4.60
C LYS A 120 20.69 4.90 -3.72
N MET A 121 19.44 4.55 -3.92
CA MET A 121 18.31 5.02 -3.09
C MET A 121 18.15 4.21 -1.79
N ALA A 122 18.67 2.98 -1.76
CA ALA A 122 18.58 2.10 -0.61
C ALA A 122 19.47 2.58 0.57
N PRO A 123 19.18 2.13 1.80
CA PRO A 123 20.03 2.40 2.95
C PRO A 123 21.46 1.91 2.73
N LYS A 124 22.41 2.60 3.39
CA LYS A 124 23.83 2.21 3.33
C LYS A 124 24.01 0.74 3.73
N GLY A 125 24.74 0.00 2.91
CA GLY A 125 25.03 -1.43 3.10
C GLY A 125 24.11 -2.34 2.28
N MET A 126 23.03 -1.87 1.71
CA MET A 126 22.29 -2.61 0.68
C MET A 126 22.92 -2.35 -0.68
N ASP A 127 23.45 -3.37 -1.30
CA ASP A 127 24.28 -3.27 -2.51
C ASP A 127 23.78 -4.16 -3.66
N LYS A 128 22.61 -4.80 -3.48
CA LYS A 128 21.96 -5.64 -4.49
C LYS A 128 20.47 -5.33 -4.62
N ALA A 129 19.98 -5.39 -5.86
CA ALA A 129 18.56 -5.33 -6.19
C ALA A 129 18.18 -6.53 -7.07
N PHE A 130 17.15 -7.26 -6.67
CA PHE A 130 16.55 -8.34 -7.46
C PHE A 130 15.19 -7.90 -7.98
N LEU A 131 15.04 -7.79 -9.31
CA LEU A 131 13.84 -7.32 -9.97
C LEU A 131 12.86 -8.47 -10.20
N LEU A 132 11.59 -8.21 -9.87
CA LEU A 132 10.45 -9.12 -9.97
C LEU A 132 9.26 -8.38 -10.60
N SER A 133 8.07 -9.02 -10.67
CA SER A 133 6.91 -8.39 -11.33
C SER A 133 5.85 -7.90 -10.34
N THR A 134 5.68 -8.56 -9.20
CA THR A 134 4.59 -8.26 -8.24
C THR A 134 5.10 -8.14 -6.80
N GLY A 135 4.34 -7.40 -5.96
CA GLY A 135 4.64 -7.31 -4.53
C GLY A 135 4.59 -8.66 -3.81
N SER A 136 3.66 -9.55 -4.18
CA SER A 136 3.61 -10.89 -3.60
C SER A 136 4.88 -11.70 -3.88
N GLU A 137 5.46 -11.58 -5.06
CA GLU A 137 6.75 -12.22 -5.37
C GLU A 137 7.88 -11.68 -4.49
N THR A 138 7.86 -10.40 -4.14
CA THR A 138 8.92 -9.83 -3.27
C THR A 138 8.82 -10.35 -1.84
N THR A 139 7.61 -10.48 -1.29
CA THR A 139 7.40 -11.01 0.05
C THR A 139 7.68 -12.53 0.13
N GLU A 140 7.31 -13.30 -0.90
CA GLU A 140 7.70 -14.71 -1.07
C GLU A 140 9.23 -14.86 -1.17
N CYS A 141 9.89 -13.97 -1.93
CA CYS A 141 11.35 -13.94 -2.03
C CYS A 141 11.98 -13.64 -0.66
N ALA A 142 11.45 -12.67 0.09
CA ALA A 142 11.93 -12.32 1.41
C ALA A 142 11.80 -13.49 2.40
N LEU A 143 10.65 -14.19 2.41
CA LEU A 143 10.46 -15.42 3.19
C LEU A 143 11.54 -16.47 2.87
N LYS A 144 11.77 -16.70 1.57
CA LYS A 144 12.79 -17.63 1.10
C LYS A 144 14.20 -17.23 1.55
N LEU A 145 14.55 -15.95 1.42
CA LEU A 145 15.86 -15.43 1.83
C LEU A 145 16.08 -15.54 3.34
N CYS A 146 15.07 -15.21 4.16
CA CYS A 146 15.14 -15.38 5.61
C CYS A 146 15.44 -16.84 5.98
N ARG A 147 14.68 -17.77 5.39
CA ARG A 147 14.89 -19.20 5.64
C ARG A 147 16.24 -19.71 5.13
N MET A 148 16.68 -19.28 3.95
CA MET A 148 18.01 -19.61 3.45
C MET A 148 19.13 -19.07 4.34
N HIS A 149 18.95 -17.88 4.91
CA HIS A 149 19.86 -17.32 5.89
C HIS A 149 19.88 -18.18 7.17
N GLY A 150 18.75 -18.49 7.74
CA GLY A 150 18.63 -19.31 8.95
C GLY A 150 19.23 -20.72 8.77
N LEU A 151 18.99 -21.36 7.63
CA LEU A 151 19.52 -22.70 7.32
C LEU A 151 21.06 -22.76 7.24
N LYS A 152 21.75 -21.63 7.12
CA LYS A 152 23.22 -21.60 7.23
C LYS A 152 23.69 -21.87 8.66
N GLU A 153 22.86 -21.64 9.67
CA GLU A 153 23.19 -21.83 11.07
C GLU A 153 22.66 -23.18 11.61
N ARG A 154 21.35 -23.43 11.42
CA ARG A 154 20.74 -24.69 11.88
C ARG A 154 19.57 -25.10 10.99
N LYS A 155 19.35 -26.43 10.85
CA LYS A 155 18.41 -27.01 9.92
C LYS A 155 16.93 -26.68 10.17
N ASP A 156 16.59 -26.28 11.38
CA ASP A 156 15.22 -25.96 11.81
C ASP A 156 14.99 -24.45 12.00
N LYS A 157 15.97 -23.60 11.65
CA LYS A 157 15.83 -22.13 11.71
C LYS A 157 15.07 -21.61 10.50
N LEU A 158 13.73 -21.84 10.54
CA LEU A 158 12.78 -21.55 9.46
C LEU A 158 11.68 -20.59 9.88
N GLY A 159 11.63 -20.22 11.18
CA GLY A 159 10.57 -19.42 11.76
C GLY A 159 10.49 -18.03 11.17
N MET A 160 9.28 -17.59 10.84
CA MET A 160 9.00 -16.26 10.33
C MET A 160 7.93 -15.60 11.17
N ILE A 161 8.24 -14.47 11.79
CA ILE A 161 7.28 -13.64 12.52
C ILE A 161 6.56 -12.72 11.54
N SER A 162 5.25 -12.64 11.65
CA SER A 162 4.38 -11.66 10.99
C SER A 162 3.36 -11.13 11.99
N PHE A 163 2.38 -10.33 11.55
CA PHE A 163 1.46 -9.63 12.45
C PHE A 163 0.00 -9.83 12.07
N GLY A 164 -0.87 -9.92 13.07
CA GLY A 164 -2.32 -9.91 12.89
C GLY A 164 -2.76 -8.67 12.09
N GLY A 165 -3.64 -8.86 11.12
CA GLY A 165 -4.12 -7.78 10.24
C GLY A 165 -3.20 -7.39 9.09
N ALA A 166 -1.96 -7.91 9.02
CA ALA A 166 -1.01 -7.61 7.94
C ALA A 166 -1.48 -8.13 6.57
N PHE A 167 -0.99 -7.48 5.51
CA PHE A 167 -1.23 -7.88 4.13
C PHE A 167 0.09 -7.93 3.35
N HIS A 168 0.51 -9.12 2.95
CA HIS A 168 1.76 -9.34 2.21
C HIS A 168 1.56 -9.91 0.80
N GLY A 169 0.32 -10.12 0.38
CA GLY A 169 -0.05 -10.65 -0.93
C GLY A 169 -1.10 -11.77 -0.84
N LYS A 170 -1.43 -12.35 -1.99
CA LYS A 170 -2.46 -13.40 -2.11
C LYS A 170 -1.93 -14.71 -2.69
N THR A 171 -0.63 -14.87 -2.89
CA THR A 171 0.02 -16.15 -3.19
C THR A 171 0.22 -16.95 -1.91
N LEU A 172 0.51 -18.24 -2.00
CA LEU A 172 0.47 -19.16 -0.85
C LEU A 172 1.31 -18.66 0.35
N GLY A 173 2.60 -18.41 0.17
CA GLY A 173 3.49 -17.96 1.26
C GLY A 173 3.16 -16.55 1.72
N ALA A 174 2.91 -15.62 0.77
CA ALA A 174 2.52 -14.24 1.09
C ALA A 174 1.20 -14.20 1.88
N GLN A 175 0.21 -15.00 1.49
CA GLN A 175 -1.08 -15.07 2.19
C GLN A 175 -0.97 -15.78 3.55
N THR A 176 -0.08 -16.77 3.67
CA THR A 176 0.19 -17.39 4.96
C THR A 176 0.85 -16.43 5.94
N MET A 177 1.70 -15.51 5.47
CA MET A 177 2.26 -14.41 6.27
C MET A 177 1.23 -13.30 6.55
N ALA A 178 0.20 -13.14 5.73
CA ALA A 178 -0.86 -12.16 5.98
C ALA A 178 -1.67 -12.54 7.22
N GLY A 179 -1.96 -11.55 8.07
CA GLY A 179 -2.54 -11.77 9.39
C GLY A 179 -4.08 -11.81 9.43
N LYS A 180 -4.75 -12.28 8.35
CA LYS A 180 -6.22 -12.34 8.25
C LYS A 180 -6.69 -13.81 8.13
N PRO A 181 -7.13 -14.45 9.23
CA PRO A 181 -7.54 -15.85 9.24
C PRO A 181 -8.63 -16.22 8.21
N SER A 182 -9.56 -15.33 7.94
CA SER A 182 -10.61 -15.52 6.93
C SER A 182 -10.08 -15.76 5.49
N GLY A 183 -8.82 -15.44 5.25
CA GLY A 183 -8.15 -15.71 3.97
C GLY A 183 -7.41 -17.06 3.90
N TRP A 184 -7.42 -17.86 4.98
CA TRP A 184 -6.59 -19.08 5.08
C TRP A 184 -7.33 -20.39 4.79
N GLU A 185 -8.66 -20.39 4.68
CA GLU A 185 -9.47 -21.60 4.51
C GLU A 185 -9.01 -22.45 3.34
N TRP A 186 -8.71 -21.83 2.19
CA TRP A 186 -8.26 -22.51 0.99
C TRP A 186 -6.84 -23.12 1.10
N ILE A 187 -6.02 -22.64 2.06
CA ILE A 187 -4.65 -23.10 2.26
C ILE A 187 -4.62 -24.50 2.88
N GLY A 188 -5.66 -24.85 3.65
CA GLY A 188 -5.77 -26.10 4.37
C GLY A 188 -4.80 -26.18 5.54
N ARG A 189 -3.58 -26.70 5.33
CA ARG A 189 -2.55 -26.75 6.38
C ARG A 189 -1.63 -25.53 6.27
N LEU A 190 -1.67 -24.65 7.26
CA LEU A 190 -0.75 -23.53 7.37
C LEU A 190 0.69 -24.01 7.59
N ASP A 191 1.64 -23.20 7.15
CA ASP A 191 3.07 -23.39 7.42
C ASP A 191 3.33 -23.28 8.94
N PRO A 192 3.82 -24.35 9.61
CA PRO A 192 3.99 -24.37 11.06
C PRO A 192 5.13 -23.47 11.55
N TYR A 193 5.91 -22.88 10.66
CA TYR A 193 7.00 -21.97 10.96
C TYR A 193 6.64 -20.50 10.72
N ILE A 194 5.37 -20.16 10.47
CA ILE A 194 4.92 -18.78 10.38
C ILE A 194 4.12 -18.44 11.64
N TYR A 195 4.59 -17.45 12.39
CA TYR A 195 4.05 -17.05 13.68
C TYR A 195 3.46 -15.65 13.59
N HIS A 196 2.17 -15.51 13.92
CA HIS A 196 1.50 -14.22 13.92
C HIS A 196 1.46 -13.63 15.33
N LEU A 197 2.21 -12.56 15.56
CA LEU A 197 2.05 -11.74 16.76
C LEU A 197 0.81 -10.82 16.60
N PRO A 198 0.16 -10.43 17.69
CA PRO A 198 -0.92 -9.43 17.62
C PRO A 198 -0.43 -8.13 16.97
N CYS A 199 -1.33 -7.40 16.27
CA CYS A 199 -1.02 -6.02 15.91
C CYS A 199 -0.84 -5.20 17.20
N PRO A 200 0.32 -4.56 17.41
CA PRO A 200 0.58 -3.86 18.68
C PRO A 200 -0.08 -2.48 18.75
N THR A 201 -0.70 -2.01 17.65
CA THR A 201 -1.39 -0.73 17.57
C THR A 201 -2.88 -0.93 17.70
N ASP A 202 -3.51 -0.27 18.67
CA ASP A 202 -4.96 -0.23 18.76
C ASP A 202 -5.50 0.77 17.71
N ALA A 203 -6.28 0.26 16.76
CA ALA A 203 -6.86 1.09 15.70
C ALA A 203 -7.89 2.10 16.22
N PHE A 204 -8.45 1.87 17.41
CA PHE A 204 -9.44 2.74 18.03
C PHE A 204 -8.84 3.83 18.93
N GLU A 205 -7.52 3.79 19.15
CA GLU A 205 -6.80 4.81 19.91
C GLU A 205 -6.07 5.79 18.99
N ASP A 206 -5.83 7.00 19.48
CA ASP A 206 -5.11 8.04 18.74
C ASP A 206 -3.69 7.57 18.38
N MET A 207 -3.21 8.08 17.24
CA MET A 207 -1.87 7.82 16.72
C MET A 207 -0.75 8.22 17.69
N ALA A 208 -0.99 9.10 18.67
CA ALA A 208 -0.01 9.48 19.69
C ALA A 208 0.59 8.27 20.45
N GLN A 209 -0.15 7.16 20.56
CA GLN A 209 0.29 5.93 21.22
C GLN A 209 1.59 5.35 20.64
N ILE A 210 1.87 5.57 19.34
CA ILE A 210 3.06 5.00 18.69
C ILE A 210 4.38 5.61 19.17
N PHE A 211 4.34 6.80 19.77
CA PHE A 211 5.52 7.51 20.28
C PHE A 211 5.89 7.14 21.70
N ASP A 212 5.04 6.39 22.42
CA ASP A 212 5.40 5.84 23.74
C ASP A 212 6.32 4.63 23.57
N GLU A 213 7.63 4.90 23.55
CA GLU A 213 8.65 3.89 23.32
C GLU A 213 8.65 2.82 24.43
N ALA A 214 8.43 3.21 25.70
CA ALA A 214 8.41 2.29 26.81
C ALA A 214 7.21 1.33 26.73
N LYS A 215 6.02 1.85 26.42
CA LYS A 215 4.81 1.04 26.18
C LYS A 215 5.04 0.08 25.00
N GLY A 216 5.61 0.57 23.90
CA GLY A 216 5.92 -0.26 22.74
C GLY A 216 6.86 -1.43 23.07
N ARG A 217 7.94 -1.19 23.82
CA ARG A 217 8.87 -2.24 24.27
C ARG A 217 8.20 -3.25 25.18
N ALA A 218 7.36 -2.80 26.10
CA ALA A 218 6.61 -3.68 27.00
C ALA A 218 5.63 -4.59 26.24
N LEU A 219 4.96 -4.07 25.22
CA LEU A 219 4.09 -4.85 24.33
C LEU A 219 4.88 -5.93 23.59
N PHE A 220 6.06 -5.62 23.03
CA PHE A 220 6.90 -6.61 22.38
C PHE A 220 7.36 -7.70 23.35
N ALA A 221 7.82 -7.32 24.55
CA ALA A 221 8.26 -8.28 25.57
C ALA A 221 7.13 -9.24 25.97
N ARG A 222 5.91 -8.77 26.06
CA ARG A 222 4.71 -9.58 26.31
C ARG A 222 4.49 -10.59 25.17
N ASP A 223 4.52 -10.10 23.94
CA ASP A 223 4.13 -10.90 22.77
C ASP A 223 5.20 -11.97 22.46
N ILE A 224 6.48 -11.63 22.56
CA ILE A 224 7.55 -12.61 22.34
C ILE A 224 7.60 -13.66 23.46
N LYS A 225 7.29 -13.26 24.70
CA LYS A 225 7.14 -14.20 25.81
C LYS A 225 5.98 -15.16 25.58
N ALA A 226 4.83 -14.67 25.13
CA ALA A 226 3.67 -15.50 24.81
C ALA A 226 4.00 -16.51 23.71
N LEU A 227 4.78 -16.10 22.69
CA LEU A 227 5.26 -17.00 21.65
C LEU A 227 6.16 -18.11 22.24
N ALA A 228 7.10 -17.78 23.10
CA ALA A 228 7.96 -18.76 23.78
C ALA A 228 7.15 -19.72 24.67
N ASP A 229 6.21 -19.17 25.46
CA ASP A 229 5.33 -19.94 26.35
C ASP A 229 4.42 -20.93 25.56
N SER A 230 4.15 -20.67 24.28
CA SER A 230 3.44 -21.58 23.39
C SER A 230 4.28 -22.78 22.92
N GLY A 231 5.55 -22.84 23.31
CA GLY A 231 6.47 -23.94 22.99
C GLY A 231 7.35 -23.69 21.76
N VAL A 232 7.36 -22.48 21.22
CA VAL A 232 8.25 -22.08 20.11
C VAL A 232 9.65 -21.86 20.63
N ASP A 233 10.63 -22.59 20.07
CA ASP A 233 12.06 -22.30 20.29
C ASP A 233 12.43 -21.03 19.51
N LEU A 234 12.68 -19.93 20.22
CA LEU A 234 12.97 -18.62 19.63
C LEU A 234 14.25 -18.62 18.78
N ASP A 235 15.20 -19.54 19.03
CA ASP A 235 16.41 -19.69 18.20
C ASP A 235 16.12 -20.26 16.82
N THR A 236 14.90 -20.78 16.58
CA THR A 236 14.45 -21.20 15.27
C THR A 236 13.91 -20.07 14.38
N ILE A 237 13.82 -18.85 14.92
CA ILE A 237 13.35 -17.69 14.15
C ILE A 237 14.44 -17.27 13.16
N ALA A 238 14.09 -17.29 11.87
CA ALA A 238 14.95 -16.86 10.74
C ALA A 238 14.72 -15.40 10.35
N GLY A 239 13.54 -14.84 10.66
CA GLY A 239 13.23 -13.44 10.36
C GLY A 239 11.86 -13.00 10.82
N ALA A 240 11.61 -11.71 10.61
CA ALA A 240 10.29 -11.09 10.76
C ALA A 240 9.98 -10.20 9.57
N ILE A 241 8.72 -10.11 9.19
CA ILE A 241 8.22 -9.19 8.16
C ILE A 241 7.15 -8.28 8.75
N PHE A 242 7.23 -6.98 8.42
CA PHE A 242 6.21 -6.01 8.78
C PHE A 242 5.97 -5.01 7.64
N GLU A 243 4.73 -4.54 7.50
CA GLU A 243 4.43 -3.32 6.75
C GLU A 243 4.82 -2.12 7.63
N PRO A 244 5.48 -1.06 7.15
CA PRO A 244 5.72 0.15 7.96
C PRO A 244 4.44 0.74 8.55
N TYR A 245 3.33 0.59 7.86
CA TYR A 245 1.99 0.74 8.38
C TYR A 245 1.07 -0.33 7.78
N GLN A 246 0.18 -0.88 8.58
CA GLN A 246 -0.81 -1.82 8.04
C GLN A 246 -1.75 -1.11 7.08
N GLY A 247 -1.82 -1.64 5.86
CA GLY A 247 -2.47 -0.99 4.73
C GLY A 247 -3.95 -0.67 4.91
N TRP A 248 -4.69 -1.41 5.75
CA TRP A 248 -6.14 -1.25 5.85
C TRP A 248 -6.60 0.06 6.54
N ALA A 249 -5.82 0.60 7.50
CA ALA A 249 -6.13 1.82 8.23
C ALA A 249 -4.93 2.76 8.43
N ALA A 250 -3.88 2.60 7.65
CA ALA A 250 -2.62 3.35 7.80
C ALA A 250 -2.04 3.27 9.23
N LEU A 251 -2.14 2.10 9.88
CA LEU A 251 -1.70 1.88 11.26
C LEU A 251 -0.20 1.68 11.33
N PHE A 252 0.51 2.69 11.83
CA PHE A 252 1.92 2.58 12.18
C PHE A 252 2.08 1.82 13.49
N TYR A 253 3.15 1.04 13.60
CA TYR A 253 3.48 0.31 14.82
C TYR A 253 4.07 1.24 15.88
N PRO A 254 3.99 0.92 17.19
CA PRO A 254 4.73 1.66 18.20
C PRO A 254 6.24 1.58 17.93
N ILE A 255 6.92 2.73 17.96
CA ILE A 255 8.35 2.82 17.66
C ILE A 255 9.18 1.89 18.55
N GLY A 256 8.88 1.87 19.84
CA GLY A 256 9.56 0.98 20.80
C GLY A 256 9.36 -0.50 20.52
N TYR A 257 8.22 -0.88 19.92
CA TYR A 257 7.97 -2.28 19.54
C TYR A 257 8.90 -2.73 18.40
N ILE A 258 9.01 -1.94 17.35
CA ILE A 258 9.88 -2.28 16.20
C ILE A 258 11.36 -2.21 16.59
N LYS A 259 11.77 -1.27 17.45
CA LYS A 259 13.13 -1.25 18.02
C LYS A 259 13.44 -2.53 18.81
N ALA A 260 12.53 -2.95 19.69
CA ALA A 260 12.70 -4.18 20.47
C ALA A 260 12.69 -5.43 19.58
N LEU A 261 11.84 -5.49 18.56
CA LEU A 261 11.86 -6.53 17.53
C LEU A 261 13.22 -6.59 16.81
N ARG A 262 13.78 -5.43 16.39
CA ARG A 262 15.11 -5.40 15.76
C ARG A 262 16.21 -5.92 16.68
N GLU A 263 16.20 -5.50 17.95
CA GLU A 263 17.17 -5.96 18.95
C GLU A 263 17.06 -7.48 19.17
N PHE A 264 15.84 -8.00 19.28
CA PHE A 264 15.57 -9.43 19.38
C PHE A 264 16.11 -10.20 18.16
N LEU A 265 15.81 -9.76 16.95
CA LEU A 265 16.29 -10.41 15.73
C LEU A 265 17.81 -10.39 15.63
N ASN A 266 18.47 -9.29 16.03
CA ASN A 266 19.93 -9.22 16.10
C ASN A 266 20.52 -10.24 17.07
N ALA A 267 19.91 -10.39 18.26
CA ALA A 267 20.37 -11.36 19.26
C ALA A 267 20.25 -12.82 18.78
N HIS A 268 19.30 -13.09 17.88
CA HIS A 268 19.07 -14.41 17.31
C HIS A 268 19.62 -14.57 15.87
N ASN A 269 20.46 -13.64 15.36
CA ASN A 269 20.96 -13.62 13.98
C ASN A 269 19.84 -13.89 12.95
N ALA A 270 18.71 -13.20 13.10
CA ALA A 270 17.53 -13.29 12.25
C ALA A 270 17.32 -11.97 11.50
N LEU A 271 16.66 -12.02 10.34
CA LEU A 271 16.54 -10.90 9.44
C LEU A 271 15.23 -10.11 9.67
N LEU A 272 15.31 -8.77 9.56
CA LEU A 272 14.14 -7.89 9.56
C LEU A 272 13.80 -7.47 8.11
N VAL A 273 12.57 -7.78 7.70
CA VAL A 273 12.02 -7.43 6.38
C VAL A 273 11.04 -6.28 6.52
N SER A 274 11.27 -5.19 5.77
CA SER A 274 10.27 -4.13 5.58
C SER A 274 9.52 -4.35 4.28
N ASP A 275 8.20 -4.54 4.37
CA ASP A 275 7.32 -4.57 3.23
C ASP A 275 6.92 -3.14 2.83
N GLU A 276 7.68 -2.56 1.93
CA GLU A 276 7.51 -1.20 1.40
C GLU A 276 6.64 -1.16 0.13
N VAL A 277 5.96 -2.24 -0.19
CA VAL A 277 5.12 -2.34 -1.40
C VAL A 277 4.06 -1.24 -1.44
N GLN A 278 3.52 -0.84 -0.28
CA GLN A 278 2.56 0.26 -0.20
C GLN A 278 3.16 1.55 0.38
N ALA A 279 4.12 1.45 1.30
CA ALA A 279 4.64 2.56 2.07
C ALA A 279 5.79 3.31 1.40
N GLY A 280 6.48 2.66 0.47
CA GLY A 280 7.69 3.18 -0.16
C GLY A 280 7.48 4.31 -1.17
N PHE A 281 8.61 4.81 -1.65
CA PHE A 281 8.71 5.82 -2.71
C PHE A 281 7.94 7.11 -2.42
N GLY A 282 8.13 7.65 -1.20
CA GLY A 282 7.64 8.97 -0.83
C GLY A 282 6.25 9.01 -0.22
N ARG A 283 5.49 7.93 -0.26
CA ARG A 283 4.08 7.88 0.17
C ARG A 283 3.85 8.42 1.58
N THR A 284 4.73 8.11 2.52
CA THR A 284 4.63 8.52 3.92
C THR A 284 5.35 9.85 4.24
N GLY A 285 5.93 10.52 3.22
CA GLY A 285 6.80 11.68 3.45
C GLY A 285 8.23 11.31 3.89
N LYS A 286 8.55 10.02 3.80
CA LYS A 286 9.90 9.42 3.83
C LYS A 286 10.08 8.62 2.55
N LEU A 287 11.33 8.36 2.13
CA LEU A 287 11.57 7.53 0.94
C LEU A 287 11.02 6.13 1.18
N PHE A 288 11.32 5.55 2.35
CA PHE A 288 10.78 4.28 2.84
C PHE A 288 10.08 4.50 4.18
N GLY A 289 8.93 3.85 4.37
CA GLY A 289 8.11 4.05 5.57
C GLY A 289 8.79 3.57 6.86
N TYR A 290 9.64 2.54 6.80
CA TYR A 290 10.35 2.02 7.97
C TYR A 290 11.29 3.05 8.64
N GLU A 291 11.70 4.11 7.92
CA GLU A 291 12.56 5.17 8.46
C GLU A 291 11.98 5.87 9.70
N TYR A 292 10.65 5.80 9.89
CA TYR A 292 10.00 6.34 11.10
C TYR A 292 10.41 5.61 12.38
N TYR A 293 10.88 4.38 12.29
CA TYR A 293 11.25 3.56 13.45
C TYR A 293 12.69 3.76 13.91
N GLY A 294 13.54 4.35 13.08
CA GLY A 294 14.95 4.57 13.39
C GLY A 294 15.72 3.26 13.58
N VAL A 295 15.37 2.22 12.85
CA VAL A 295 16.05 0.91 12.85
C VAL A 295 16.58 0.60 11.46
N ASP A 296 17.62 -0.23 11.38
CA ASP A 296 18.08 -0.82 10.14
C ASP A 296 17.24 -2.05 9.79
N VAL A 297 16.93 -2.23 8.52
CA VAL A 297 16.27 -3.42 7.99
C VAL A 297 17.23 -4.20 7.08
N ASP A 298 17.05 -5.52 6.99
CA ASP A 298 17.94 -6.38 6.20
C ASP A 298 17.44 -6.57 4.77
N ILE A 299 16.12 -6.54 4.59
CA ILE A 299 15.46 -6.73 3.28
C ILE A 299 14.36 -5.66 3.13
N ILE A 300 14.29 -5.04 1.96
CA ILE A 300 13.20 -4.15 1.58
C ILE A 300 12.46 -4.76 0.39
N CYS A 301 11.15 -4.97 0.55
CA CYS A 301 10.25 -5.39 -0.54
C CYS A 301 9.61 -4.16 -1.18
N CYS A 302 9.91 -3.91 -2.47
CA CYS A 302 9.37 -2.81 -3.25
C CYS A 302 8.32 -3.30 -4.25
N GLY A 303 7.30 -2.49 -4.50
CA GLY A 303 6.27 -2.77 -5.52
C GLY A 303 5.49 -1.50 -5.85
N LYS A 304 4.32 -1.65 -6.46
CA LYS A 304 3.41 -0.50 -6.76
C LYS A 304 4.15 0.72 -7.32
N ALA A 305 4.42 1.70 -6.45
CA ALA A 305 5.03 2.97 -6.83
C ALA A 305 6.49 2.88 -7.31
N VAL A 306 7.15 1.74 -7.27
CA VAL A 306 8.50 1.60 -7.84
C VAL A 306 8.53 1.86 -9.34
N SER A 307 7.51 1.43 -10.07
CA SER A 307 7.37 1.68 -11.52
C SER A 307 6.42 2.82 -11.86
N GLY A 308 5.55 3.19 -10.93
CA GLY A 308 4.53 4.22 -11.11
C GLY A 308 3.39 3.86 -12.07
N ALA A 309 3.46 2.73 -12.78
CA ALA A 309 2.45 2.30 -13.74
C ALA A 309 2.48 0.79 -14.05
N LEU A 310 3.56 0.29 -14.62
CA LEU A 310 3.66 -1.08 -15.14
C LEU A 310 4.07 -2.09 -14.05
N PRO A 311 3.71 -3.37 -14.21
CA PRO A 311 4.08 -4.42 -13.25
C PRO A 311 5.60 -4.53 -13.10
N LEU A 312 6.10 -4.09 -11.96
CA LEU A 312 7.49 -4.22 -11.53
C LEU A 312 7.54 -4.21 -10.00
N SER A 313 8.45 -4.99 -9.47
CA SER A 313 8.78 -5.00 -8.06
C SER A 313 10.27 -5.30 -7.86
N ALA A 314 10.77 -5.09 -6.66
CA ALA A 314 12.17 -5.36 -6.36
C ALA A 314 12.36 -5.79 -4.91
N VAL A 315 13.38 -6.60 -4.68
CA VAL A 315 13.91 -6.89 -3.35
C VAL A 315 15.29 -6.24 -3.25
N LEU A 316 15.49 -5.40 -2.23
CA LEU A 316 16.77 -4.77 -1.94
C LEU A 316 17.37 -5.40 -0.71
N SER A 317 18.66 -5.72 -0.74
CA SER A 317 19.37 -6.29 0.39
C SER A 317 20.90 -6.22 0.21
N ARG A 318 21.61 -6.70 1.23
CA ARG A 318 23.06 -6.91 1.14
C ARG A 318 23.39 -8.11 0.26
N LYS A 319 24.58 -8.08 -0.36
CA LYS A 319 25.10 -9.17 -1.21
C LYS A 319 25.04 -10.53 -0.49
N GLU A 320 25.43 -10.61 0.76
CA GLU A 320 25.49 -11.88 1.52
C GLU A 320 24.13 -12.55 1.72
N ILE A 321 23.05 -11.76 1.61
CA ILE A 321 21.67 -12.24 1.72
C ILE A 321 21.11 -12.53 0.33
N LEU A 322 21.30 -11.64 -0.63
CA LEU A 322 20.60 -11.68 -1.91
C LEU A 322 21.38 -12.44 -3.01
N ASP A 323 22.71 -12.46 -2.95
CA ASP A 323 23.55 -13.15 -3.93
C ASP A 323 23.64 -14.65 -3.61
N VAL A 324 22.50 -15.31 -3.66
CA VAL A 324 22.37 -16.75 -3.48
C VAL A 324 22.36 -17.43 -4.84
N SER A 325 22.58 -18.75 -4.86
CA SER A 325 22.65 -19.54 -6.10
C SER A 325 21.39 -19.38 -7.00
N SER A 326 21.34 -20.13 -8.12
CA SER A 326 20.29 -20.11 -9.16
C SER A 326 18.83 -20.32 -8.66
N SER A 327 18.60 -20.33 -7.36
CA SER A 327 17.25 -20.44 -6.79
C SER A 327 16.42 -19.14 -6.85
N LEU A 328 17.02 -18.03 -7.31
CA LEU A 328 16.33 -16.75 -7.56
C LEU A 328 16.44 -16.40 -9.06
N ASN A 329 15.32 -16.49 -9.75
CA ASN A 329 15.16 -15.94 -11.10
C ASN A 329 13.69 -15.60 -11.35
N SER A 330 13.43 -14.79 -12.37
CA SER A 330 12.07 -14.41 -12.79
C SER A 330 12.06 -14.15 -14.29
N THR A 331 11.15 -14.80 -15.02
CA THR A 331 11.07 -14.65 -16.47
C THR A 331 10.79 -13.22 -16.91
N HIS A 332 9.91 -12.53 -16.19
CA HIS A 332 9.51 -11.15 -16.50
C HIS A 332 10.11 -10.10 -15.55
N GLY A 333 10.89 -10.52 -14.56
CA GLY A 333 11.57 -9.62 -13.64
C GLY A 333 12.57 -8.72 -14.39
N GLY A 334 12.33 -7.41 -14.38
CA GLY A 334 13.16 -6.46 -15.11
C GLY A 334 12.94 -6.48 -16.64
N SER A 335 11.71 -6.77 -17.10
CA SER A 335 11.33 -6.59 -18.51
C SER A 335 11.51 -5.15 -18.98
N PRO A 336 11.83 -4.90 -20.28
CA PRO A 336 12.23 -3.58 -20.79
C PRO A 336 11.24 -2.45 -20.48
N LEU A 337 9.94 -2.61 -20.78
CA LEU A 337 8.94 -1.54 -20.59
C LEU A 337 8.76 -1.16 -19.12
N PRO A 338 8.54 -2.10 -18.18
CA PRO A 338 8.48 -1.75 -16.75
C PRO A 338 9.76 -1.11 -16.22
N VAL A 339 10.93 -1.51 -16.72
CA VAL A 339 12.22 -0.95 -16.32
C VAL A 339 12.35 0.51 -16.71
N VAL A 340 12.06 0.87 -17.97
CA VAL A 340 12.15 2.28 -18.41
C VAL A 340 11.07 3.14 -17.76
N SER A 341 9.89 2.58 -17.50
CA SER A 341 8.86 3.24 -16.68
C SER A 341 9.38 3.56 -15.28
N ALA A 342 10.00 2.58 -14.61
CA ALA A 342 10.56 2.76 -13.28
C ALA A 342 11.71 3.80 -13.26
N LEU A 343 12.62 3.75 -14.23
CA LEU A 343 13.71 4.74 -14.33
C LEU A 343 13.17 6.17 -14.43
N ALA A 344 12.20 6.40 -15.34
CA ALA A 344 11.58 7.72 -15.50
C ALA A 344 10.79 8.12 -14.23
N ASN A 345 10.04 7.18 -13.62
CA ASN A 345 9.30 7.41 -12.40
C ASN A 345 10.20 7.83 -11.22
N LEU A 346 11.29 7.10 -10.99
CA LEU A 346 12.22 7.38 -9.90
C LEU A 346 13.01 8.68 -10.14
N HIS A 347 13.34 8.97 -11.41
CA HIS A 347 13.92 10.27 -11.80
C HIS A 347 12.95 11.42 -11.45
N TYR A 348 11.70 11.34 -11.91
CA TYR A 348 10.68 12.34 -11.65
C TYR A 348 10.43 12.54 -10.15
N LEU A 349 10.37 11.45 -9.38
CA LEU A 349 10.23 11.48 -7.92
C LEU A 349 11.32 12.34 -7.27
N GLY A 350 12.57 12.19 -7.71
CA GLY A 350 13.73 12.92 -7.20
C GLY A 350 13.76 14.36 -7.66
N GLU A 351 13.67 14.63 -8.98
CA GLU A 351 13.74 15.96 -9.57
C GLU A 351 12.66 16.91 -9.02
N HIS A 352 11.45 16.38 -8.79
CA HIS A 352 10.34 17.16 -8.23
C HIS A 352 10.25 17.10 -6.71
N ASN A 353 11.22 16.47 -6.04
CA ASN A 353 11.30 16.38 -4.58
C ASN A 353 9.98 15.89 -3.93
N LEU A 354 9.31 14.91 -4.55
CA LEU A 354 7.95 14.50 -4.17
C LEU A 354 7.87 13.90 -2.76
N VAL A 355 8.96 13.38 -2.23
CA VAL A 355 9.04 12.93 -0.83
C VAL A 355 8.80 14.11 0.13
N ALA A 356 9.47 15.23 -0.10
CA ALA A 356 9.29 16.44 0.72
C ALA A 356 7.90 17.07 0.49
N GLU A 357 7.38 17.02 -0.74
CA GLU A 357 6.03 17.49 -1.05
C GLU A 357 4.96 16.66 -0.31
N ALA A 358 5.09 15.35 -0.26
CA ALA A 358 4.20 14.50 0.53
C ALA A 358 4.25 14.86 2.02
N LYS A 359 5.46 15.12 2.57
CA LYS A 359 5.63 15.56 3.94
C LYS A 359 5.03 16.96 4.19
N ARG A 360 5.15 17.87 3.24
CA ARG A 360 4.55 19.22 3.32
C ARG A 360 3.02 19.14 3.34
N LYS A 361 2.45 18.37 2.42
CA LYS A 361 0.99 18.19 2.26
C LYS A 361 0.34 17.42 3.41
N GLU A 362 1.11 16.66 4.19
CA GLU A 362 0.63 15.99 5.41
C GLU A 362 -0.14 16.94 6.33
N LYS A 363 0.30 18.19 6.46
CA LYS A 363 -0.36 19.19 7.31
C LYS A 363 -1.78 19.50 6.84
N ILE A 364 -1.97 19.59 5.52
CA ILE A 364 -3.30 19.83 4.91
C ILE A 364 -4.21 18.64 5.20
N VAL A 365 -3.75 17.43 4.90
CA VAL A 365 -4.52 16.21 5.11
C VAL A 365 -4.88 16.02 6.57
N ARG A 366 -3.92 16.16 7.47
CA ARG A 366 -4.14 16.03 8.91
C ARG A 366 -5.18 17.01 9.42
N ALA A 367 -5.07 18.29 9.05
CA ALA A 367 -6.05 19.31 9.43
C ALA A 367 -7.47 18.96 8.96
N LYS A 368 -7.61 18.40 7.75
CA LYS A 368 -8.90 17.97 7.19
C LYS A 368 -9.48 16.73 7.89
N PHE A 369 -8.66 15.76 8.24
CA PHE A 369 -9.11 14.61 9.04
C PHE A 369 -9.47 15.01 10.48
N GLU A 370 -8.72 15.93 11.09
CA GLU A 370 -9.07 16.50 12.40
C GLU A 370 -10.36 17.33 12.34
N GLU A 371 -10.59 18.05 11.25
CA GLU A 371 -11.90 18.72 11.00
C GLU A 371 -13.02 17.70 10.92
N MET A 372 -12.84 16.61 10.15
CA MET A 372 -13.78 15.51 10.03
C MET A 372 -14.09 14.89 11.40
N GLN A 373 -13.09 14.59 12.22
CA GLN A 373 -13.26 14.02 13.55
C GLN A 373 -14.02 14.98 14.50
N ARG A 374 -13.70 16.29 14.45
CA ARG A 374 -14.43 17.28 15.27
C ARG A 374 -15.89 17.43 14.86
N ARG A 375 -16.21 17.28 13.57
CA ARG A 375 -17.61 17.35 13.08
C ARG A 375 -18.40 16.09 13.40
N PHE A 376 -17.73 14.93 13.39
CA PHE A 376 -18.38 13.62 13.56
C PHE A 376 -17.71 12.78 14.67
N PRO A 377 -17.66 13.29 15.92
CA PRO A 377 -16.90 12.65 17.01
C PRO A 377 -17.50 11.30 17.43
N GLU A 378 -18.77 11.04 17.15
CA GLU A 378 -19.42 9.75 17.46
C GLU A 378 -19.14 8.68 16.38
N ARG A 379 -18.65 9.10 15.21
CA ARG A 379 -18.36 8.23 14.07
C ARG A 379 -16.86 8.00 13.86
N ILE A 380 -16.03 9.03 14.02
CA ILE A 380 -14.59 8.96 13.82
C ILE A 380 -13.89 8.78 15.16
N CYS A 381 -13.46 7.55 15.44
CA CYS A 381 -12.81 7.25 16.72
C CYS A 381 -11.31 7.59 16.71
N SER A 382 -10.62 7.48 15.57
CA SER A 382 -9.19 7.75 15.47
C SER A 382 -8.77 8.12 14.05
N ILE A 383 -7.59 8.76 13.96
CA ILE A 383 -6.94 9.17 12.71
C ILE A 383 -5.53 8.64 12.71
N HIS A 384 -5.14 7.98 11.61
CA HIS A 384 -3.81 7.42 11.44
C HIS A 384 -3.18 7.88 10.12
N GLY A 385 -1.87 8.01 10.07
CA GLY A 385 -1.14 8.26 8.85
C GLY A 385 -0.02 9.27 8.93
N PHE A 386 0.85 9.22 7.93
CA PHE A 386 1.90 10.20 7.62
C PHE A 386 1.95 10.45 6.11
N GLY A 387 2.50 11.60 5.73
CA GLY A 387 2.63 12.03 4.34
C GLY A 387 1.26 12.11 3.65
N LEU A 388 1.08 11.36 2.58
CA LEU A 388 -0.19 11.24 1.86
C LEU A 388 -0.76 9.81 1.94
N ALA A 389 -0.55 9.12 3.07
CA ALA A 389 -1.21 7.87 3.44
C ALA A 389 -1.94 8.09 4.77
N PHE A 390 -3.23 8.38 4.72
CA PHE A 390 -4.08 8.64 5.89
C PHE A 390 -5.34 7.81 5.87
N ALA A 391 -5.84 7.50 7.07
CA ALA A 391 -7.14 6.90 7.26
C ALA A 391 -7.80 7.42 8.54
N ALA A 392 -9.12 7.61 8.49
CA ALA A 392 -9.97 7.75 9.65
C ALA A 392 -10.68 6.42 9.91
N VAL A 393 -10.66 5.94 11.14
CA VAL A 393 -11.38 4.74 11.57
C VAL A 393 -12.80 5.13 11.96
N VAL A 394 -13.77 4.54 11.26
CA VAL A 394 -15.20 4.86 11.42
C VAL A 394 -15.90 3.75 12.17
N ILE A 395 -16.67 4.12 13.17
CA ILE A 395 -17.42 3.20 14.05
C ILE A 395 -18.91 3.48 14.04
N LYS A 396 -19.68 2.49 14.37
CA LYS A 396 -21.10 2.67 14.68
C LYS A 396 -21.22 3.48 15.98
N PRO A 397 -22.08 4.51 16.05
CA PRO A 397 -22.22 5.36 17.22
C PRO A 397 -22.41 4.57 18.51
N GLY A 398 -21.66 4.97 19.54
CA GLY A 398 -21.73 4.34 20.87
C GLY A 398 -21.12 2.94 20.98
N THR A 399 -20.42 2.46 19.95
CA THR A 399 -19.78 1.12 19.93
C THR A 399 -18.30 1.21 19.55
N LYS A 400 -17.60 0.06 19.58
CA LYS A 400 -16.27 -0.14 18.94
C LYS A 400 -16.36 -1.03 17.69
N GLU A 401 -17.54 -1.10 17.05
CA GLU A 401 -17.71 -1.84 15.81
C GLU A 401 -17.44 -0.94 14.62
N LEU A 402 -16.62 -1.43 13.68
CA LEU A 402 -16.34 -0.74 12.42
C LEU A 402 -17.61 -0.62 11.57
N ASP A 403 -17.87 0.58 11.05
CA ASP A 403 -19.06 0.86 10.24
C ASP A 403 -18.73 0.85 8.75
N VAL A 404 -18.66 -0.35 8.18
CA VAL A 404 -18.32 -0.55 6.77
C VAL A 404 -19.39 0.02 5.84
N ASP A 405 -20.68 -0.21 6.16
CA ASP A 405 -21.79 0.22 5.30
C ASP A 405 -21.90 1.76 5.26
N PHE A 406 -21.69 2.42 6.38
CA PHE A 406 -21.63 3.88 6.42
C PHE A 406 -20.47 4.43 5.55
N VAL A 407 -19.28 3.85 5.66
CA VAL A 407 -18.13 4.24 4.85
C VAL A 407 -18.39 4.03 3.36
N ASP A 408 -18.98 2.90 2.98
CA ASP A 408 -19.31 2.61 1.58
C ASP A 408 -20.31 3.64 1.02
N ARG A 409 -21.32 4.04 1.79
CA ARG A 409 -22.26 5.13 1.42
C ARG A 409 -21.56 6.48 1.26
N VAL A 410 -20.63 6.83 2.16
CA VAL A 410 -19.84 8.06 2.07
C VAL A 410 -18.98 8.08 0.81
N ILE A 411 -18.33 6.95 0.49
CA ILE A 411 -17.48 6.82 -0.70
C ILE A 411 -18.33 6.91 -1.98
N GLU A 412 -19.50 6.29 -2.02
CA GLU A 412 -20.43 6.39 -3.16
C GLU A 412 -20.92 7.83 -3.35
N ARG A 413 -21.30 8.51 -2.28
CA ARG A 413 -21.70 9.92 -2.34
C ARG A 413 -20.56 10.83 -2.82
N ALA A 414 -19.33 10.61 -2.36
CA ALA A 414 -18.18 11.35 -2.82
C ALA A 414 -17.89 11.10 -4.32
N TYR A 415 -18.06 9.86 -4.78
CA TYR A 415 -17.98 9.51 -6.20
C TYR A 415 -19.01 10.25 -7.05
N GLU A 416 -20.26 10.33 -6.61
CA GLU A 416 -21.31 11.12 -7.26
C GLU A 416 -20.98 12.61 -7.34
N LYS A 417 -20.15 13.10 -6.44
CA LYS A 417 -19.64 14.46 -6.38
C LYS A 417 -18.29 14.66 -7.06
N GLY A 418 -17.77 13.65 -7.74
CA GLY A 418 -16.52 13.75 -8.52
C GLY A 418 -15.24 13.53 -7.74
N VAL A 419 -15.28 12.75 -6.65
CA VAL A 419 -14.09 12.32 -5.88
C VAL A 419 -14.09 10.81 -5.73
N MET A 420 -13.01 10.16 -6.19
CA MET A 420 -12.81 8.73 -6.07
C MET A 420 -11.88 8.43 -4.90
N SER A 421 -12.39 7.84 -3.83
CA SER A 421 -11.61 7.39 -2.68
C SER A 421 -11.45 5.88 -2.66
N ILE A 422 -10.67 5.36 -1.72
CA ILE A 422 -10.35 3.93 -1.60
C ILE A 422 -11.46 3.23 -0.81
N ARG A 423 -12.09 2.23 -1.41
CA ARG A 423 -12.95 1.31 -0.68
C ARG A 423 -12.10 0.29 0.07
N THR A 424 -12.13 0.30 1.38
CA THR A 424 -11.26 -0.54 2.21
C THR A 424 -11.93 -1.81 2.71
N ILE A 425 -13.27 -1.92 2.64
CA ILE A 425 -14.08 -3.00 3.26
C ILE A 425 -13.79 -3.23 4.75
N THR A 426 -13.19 -2.26 5.43
CA THR A 426 -12.75 -2.34 6.83
C THR A 426 -13.20 -1.15 7.67
N GLY A 427 -14.24 -0.42 7.25
CA GLY A 427 -14.78 0.72 8.02
C GLY A 427 -13.79 1.88 8.17
N THR A 428 -12.99 2.16 7.14
CA THR A 428 -12.05 3.28 7.15
C THR A 428 -12.22 4.18 5.93
N ILE A 429 -12.28 5.49 6.15
CA ILE A 429 -12.11 6.49 5.09
C ILE A 429 -10.61 6.65 4.88
N LYS A 430 -10.10 6.08 3.80
CA LYS A 430 -8.67 6.04 3.51
C LYS A 430 -8.35 6.79 2.23
N ILE A 431 -7.26 7.56 2.25
CA ILE A 431 -6.76 8.27 1.08
C ILE A 431 -5.30 7.96 0.81
N GLY A 432 -4.93 8.10 -0.45
CA GLY A 432 -3.57 8.01 -0.96
C GLY A 432 -3.47 8.61 -2.36
N PRO A 433 -3.73 9.94 -2.53
CA PRO A 433 -3.69 10.59 -3.85
C PRO A 433 -2.28 10.57 -4.45
N PRO A 434 -2.10 10.82 -5.75
CA PRO A 434 -0.79 11.09 -6.33
C PRO A 434 -0.03 12.15 -5.54
N LEU A 435 1.28 12.00 -5.34
CA LEU A 435 2.08 12.97 -4.58
C LEU A 435 2.14 14.34 -5.27
N THR A 436 1.87 14.33 -6.57
CA THR A 436 1.78 15.50 -7.45
C THR A 436 0.51 16.33 -7.25
N ILE A 437 -0.53 15.79 -6.61
CA ILE A 437 -1.83 16.47 -6.46
C ILE A 437 -1.66 17.92 -5.97
N PRO A 438 -2.22 18.95 -6.63
CA PRO A 438 -2.18 20.33 -6.14
C PRO A 438 -2.91 20.49 -4.81
N ASP A 439 -2.44 21.42 -3.97
CA ASP A 439 -3.07 21.69 -2.67
C ASP A 439 -4.54 22.03 -2.78
N GLU A 440 -4.93 22.81 -3.79
CA GLU A 440 -6.32 23.18 -4.05
C GLU A 440 -7.21 21.97 -4.36
N ALA A 441 -6.72 21.03 -5.19
CA ALA A 441 -7.44 19.80 -5.52
C ALA A 441 -7.53 18.86 -4.31
N LEU A 442 -6.46 18.77 -3.52
CA LEU A 442 -6.43 17.99 -2.29
C LEU A 442 -7.45 18.50 -1.27
N ILE A 443 -7.48 19.81 -1.05
CA ILE A 443 -8.45 20.47 -0.15
C ILE A 443 -9.87 20.23 -0.66
N GLU A 444 -10.12 20.49 -1.96
CA GLU A 444 -11.44 20.27 -2.57
C GLU A 444 -11.93 18.83 -2.40
N ALA A 445 -11.06 17.86 -2.63
CA ALA A 445 -11.42 16.44 -2.46
C ALA A 445 -11.75 16.08 -1.00
N MET A 446 -10.98 16.60 -0.04
CA MET A 446 -11.25 16.38 1.37
C MET A 446 -12.54 17.05 1.84
N ASP A 447 -12.84 18.25 1.33
CA ASP A 447 -14.10 18.96 1.61
C ASP A 447 -15.30 18.15 1.10
N VAL A 448 -15.19 17.55 -0.08
CA VAL A 448 -16.23 16.67 -0.64
C VAL A 448 -16.44 15.43 0.23
N LEU A 449 -15.38 14.82 0.75
CA LEU A 449 -15.53 13.67 1.68
C LEU A 449 -16.25 14.08 2.97
N ILE A 450 -15.91 15.23 3.54
CA ILE A 450 -16.55 15.77 4.74
C ILE A 450 -18.02 16.10 4.47
N GLU A 451 -18.33 16.75 3.34
CA GLU A 451 -19.69 17.07 2.91
C GLU A 451 -20.52 15.80 2.67
N SER A 452 -19.92 14.80 2.00
CA SER A 452 -20.59 13.52 1.76
C SER A 452 -20.93 12.80 3.06
N MET A 453 -20.04 12.87 4.05
CA MET A 453 -20.28 12.31 5.36
C MET A 453 -21.40 13.04 6.10
N ASP A 454 -21.45 14.37 6.01
CA ASP A 454 -22.49 15.22 6.61
C ASP A 454 -23.87 14.87 6.05
N GLU A 455 -23.99 14.73 4.73
CA GLU A 455 -25.24 14.34 4.08
C GLU A 455 -25.73 12.96 4.53
N ILE A 456 -24.81 11.97 4.58
CA ILE A 456 -25.17 10.61 4.99
C ILE A 456 -25.61 10.56 6.46
N VAL A 457 -24.96 11.33 7.34
CA VAL A 457 -25.40 11.45 8.75
C VAL A 457 -26.79 12.06 8.88
N HIS A 458 -27.15 13.04 8.04
CA HIS A 458 -28.47 13.66 8.06
C HIS A 458 -29.58 12.79 7.44
N GLU A 459 -29.24 11.77 6.66
CA GLU A 459 -30.20 10.80 6.09
C GLU A 459 -30.57 9.68 7.08
N GLU A 460 -29.83 9.51 8.19
CA GLU A 460 -30.07 8.51 9.24
C GLU A 460 -31.02 9.03 10.33
#